data_45008d68eb5752d21667e222dca527ca
#
_entry.id   45008d68eb5752d21667e222dca527ca
#
_cell.length_a   1.000
_cell.length_b   1.000
_cell.length_c   1.000
_cell.angle_alpha   90.00
_cell.angle_beta   90.00
_cell.angle_gamma   90.00
#
_symmetry.space_group_name_H-M   'P 1'
#
loop_
_entity.id
_entity.type
_entity.pdbx_description
1 polymer ?
#
loop_
_entity_poly.entity_id
_entity_poly.type
_entity_poly.pdbx_seq_one_letter_code
_entity_poly.pdbx_strand_id
1 'polypeptide(L)'
;MIYAQMEGLTYNIFKEVIGAELPKLFPRLTWDQAMDTYGSDKPDTRFDLFLQDLKPFTDQSDFNVFKSVEIVKGLVVPGGAKYSRKNIDDFTDFVKKYKAKGLAWMKVEEGQLTGGISKFFGEELQKELIANTGMNGGDIIFIIGDEKEITLTALGALRVEIGKLEGLSDTGEFKPVWVTDFPMFEYDDSSNRFVARHHPFTAPSSSDIKDLETDPGSLKSRGYDLTMNGYEIAGGSIRNHKPEFQAKIFELLGMDETEATARFGFLVEALKYGTPPHGGIAFGFDRLVMLLAGTNNIRDVIAFPKTTSATSLMDEAPSSVSDDQLAELNIKIVNKNK
;
A
#
# COMPACT_ATOMS: atom_id res chain seq x y z
N MET A 1 -12.52 -18.59 9.99
CA MET A 1 -13.65 -18.95 9.08
C MET A 1 -13.52 -18.23 7.73
N ILE A 2 -13.54 -16.88 7.65
CA ILE A 2 -13.48 -16.12 6.37
C ILE A 2 -12.25 -16.52 5.54
N TYR A 3 -11.04 -16.44 6.10
CA TYR A 3 -9.80 -16.80 5.39
C TYR A 3 -9.89 -18.20 4.74
N ALA A 4 -10.21 -19.22 5.50
CA ALA A 4 -10.25 -20.60 4.97
C ALA A 4 -11.27 -20.79 3.83
N GLN A 5 -12.41 -20.09 3.89
CA GLN A 5 -13.40 -20.12 2.80
C GLN A 5 -12.88 -19.42 1.55
N MET A 6 -12.24 -18.25 1.72
CA MET A 6 -11.73 -17.46 0.60
C MET A 6 -10.47 -18.08 -0.01
N GLU A 7 -9.61 -18.70 0.80
CA GLU A 7 -8.46 -19.50 0.32
C GLU A 7 -8.95 -20.65 -0.56
N GLY A 8 -9.96 -21.39 -0.10
CA GLY A 8 -10.57 -22.47 -0.88
C GLY A 8 -11.25 -22.00 -2.16
N LEU A 9 -11.98 -20.88 -2.11
CA LEU A 9 -12.60 -20.27 -3.29
C LEU A 9 -11.53 -19.84 -4.31
N THR A 10 -10.52 -19.10 -3.87
CA THR A 10 -9.46 -18.61 -4.75
C THR A 10 -8.66 -19.76 -5.35
N TYR A 11 -8.31 -20.76 -4.53
CA TYR A 11 -7.65 -21.98 -5.01
C TYR A 11 -8.44 -22.66 -6.14
N ASN A 12 -9.75 -22.87 -5.94
CA ASN A 12 -10.59 -23.53 -6.91
C ASN A 12 -10.74 -22.70 -8.21
N ILE A 13 -10.90 -21.39 -8.10
CA ILE A 13 -10.98 -20.51 -9.28
C ILE A 13 -9.72 -20.64 -10.14
N PHE A 14 -8.53 -20.50 -9.56
CA PHE A 14 -7.27 -20.59 -10.31
C PHE A 14 -7.04 -21.97 -10.90
N LYS A 15 -7.35 -23.02 -10.14
CA LYS A 15 -7.21 -24.39 -10.60
C LYS A 15 -8.16 -24.74 -11.75
N GLU A 16 -9.44 -24.39 -11.64
CA GLU A 16 -10.46 -24.76 -12.64
C GLU A 16 -10.38 -23.89 -13.90
N VAL A 17 -10.00 -22.62 -13.78
CA VAL A 17 -10.01 -21.69 -14.92
C VAL A 17 -8.72 -21.75 -15.73
N ILE A 18 -7.56 -21.82 -15.06
CA ILE A 18 -6.25 -21.75 -15.75
C ILE A 18 -5.30 -22.90 -15.38
N GLY A 19 -5.75 -23.88 -14.58
CA GLY A 19 -4.92 -25.01 -14.17
C GLY A 19 -3.77 -24.66 -13.21
N ALA A 20 -3.79 -23.47 -12.61
CA ALA A 20 -2.75 -23.04 -11.68
C ALA A 20 -3.01 -23.58 -10.25
N GLU A 21 -1.97 -24.16 -9.65
CA GLU A 21 -2.05 -24.62 -8.25
C GLU A 21 -1.54 -23.55 -7.31
N LEU A 22 -2.39 -23.10 -6.39
CA LEU A 22 -2.04 -22.20 -5.30
C LEU A 22 -1.70 -23.00 -4.04
N PRO A 23 -0.96 -22.41 -3.07
CA PRO A 23 -0.79 -23.02 -1.76
C PRO A 23 -2.17 -23.19 -1.09
N LYS A 24 -2.37 -24.27 -0.32
CA LYS A 24 -3.64 -24.51 0.39
C LYS A 24 -3.90 -23.53 1.52
N LEU A 25 -2.84 -23.00 2.12
CA LEU A 25 -2.89 -21.96 3.15
C LEU A 25 -2.09 -20.77 2.62
N PHE A 26 -2.70 -19.61 2.62
CA PHE A 26 -2.02 -18.40 2.17
C PHE A 26 -1.20 -17.81 3.33
N PRO A 27 0.04 -17.36 3.08
CA PRO A 27 0.83 -16.61 4.05
C PRO A 27 0.07 -15.40 4.57
N ARG A 28 0.42 -14.96 5.78
CA ARG A 28 -0.15 -13.77 6.41
C ARG A 28 0.96 -12.84 6.84
N LEU A 29 0.79 -11.58 6.53
CA LEU A 29 1.63 -10.48 6.98
C LEU A 29 0.76 -9.47 7.71
N THR A 30 1.28 -8.89 8.77
CA THR A 30 0.67 -7.65 9.27
C THR A 30 0.98 -6.50 8.30
N TRP A 31 0.18 -5.45 8.33
CA TRP A 31 0.44 -4.25 7.54
C TRP A 31 1.84 -3.69 7.81
N ASP A 32 2.26 -3.66 9.07
CA ASP A 32 3.61 -3.20 9.44
C ASP A 32 4.69 -4.08 8.81
N GLN A 33 4.54 -5.41 8.82
CA GLN A 33 5.48 -6.33 8.16
C GLN A 33 5.50 -6.13 6.64
N ALA A 34 4.33 -5.97 6.02
CA ALA A 34 4.24 -5.74 4.58
C ALA A 34 4.92 -4.41 4.19
N MET A 35 4.65 -3.34 4.91
CA MET A 35 5.27 -2.04 4.68
C MET A 35 6.77 -2.04 4.97
N ASP A 36 7.20 -2.62 6.09
CA ASP A 36 8.60 -2.62 6.47
C ASP A 36 9.49 -3.45 5.55
N THR A 37 8.95 -4.56 5.03
CA THR A 37 9.69 -5.52 4.20
C THR A 37 9.61 -5.20 2.71
N TYR A 38 8.43 -4.78 2.23
CA TYR A 38 8.15 -4.62 0.80
C TYR A 38 7.86 -3.17 0.39
N GLY A 39 7.64 -2.27 1.35
CA GLY A 39 7.25 -0.88 1.11
C GLY A 39 5.85 -0.75 0.49
N SER A 40 4.97 -1.73 0.71
CA SER A 40 3.64 -1.77 0.13
C SER A 40 2.69 -2.64 0.95
N ASP A 41 1.43 -2.21 1.07
CA ASP A 41 0.32 -2.98 1.65
C ASP A 41 -0.26 -4.04 0.70
N LYS A 42 0.24 -4.10 -0.52
CA LYS A 42 -0.06 -5.12 -1.55
C LYS A 42 1.24 -5.66 -2.14
N PRO A 43 2.02 -6.42 -1.34
CA PRO A 43 3.36 -6.85 -1.73
C PRO A 43 3.31 -7.86 -2.89
N ASP A 44 4.25 -7.71 -3.83
CA ASP A 44 4.58 -8.77 -4.76
C ASP A 44 5.61 -9.68 -4.11
N THR A 45 5.18 -10.88 -3.74
CA THR A 45 6.01 -11.86 -3.03
C THR A 45 6.64 -12.91 -3.96
N ARG A 46 6.62 -12.69 -5.29
CA ARG A 46 7.25 -13.59 -6.27
C ARG A 46 8.77 -13.49 -6.27
N PHE A 47 9.31 -12.39 -5.79
CA PHE A 47 10.75 -12.15 -5.73
C PHE A 47 11.14 -11.49 -4.40
N ASP A 48 12.38 -11.66 -4.01
CA ASP A 48 12.94 -11.08 -2.79
C ASP A 48 13.16 -9.56 -2.97
N LEU A 49 14.31 -8.99 -2.84
CA LEU A 49 14.55 -7.54 -2.81
C LEU A 49 13.84 -6.87 -1.63
N PHE A 50 14.13 -7.33 -0.42
CA PHE A 50 13.53 -6.78 0.81
C PHE A 50 14.16 -5.45 1.20
N LEU A 51 13.32 -4.55 1.71
CA LEU A 51 13.79 -3.30 2.32
C LEU A 51 14.53 -3.61 3.63
N GLN A 52 15.66 -2.95 3.85
CA GLN A 52 16.50 -3.15 5.01
C GLN A 52 16.65 -1.86 5.82
N ASP A 53 16.69 -1.96 7.13
CA ASP A 53 16.91 -0.81 8.00
C ASP A 53 18.39 -0.41 7.97
N LEU A 54 18.65 0.83 7.59
CA LEU A 54 20.00 1.37 7.52
C LEU A 54 20.25 2.49 8.53
N LYS A 55 19.24 2.87 9.33
CA LYS A 55 19.37 3.94 10.30
C LYS A 55 20.57 3.73 11.27
N PRO A 56 20.82 2.51 11.80
CA PRO A 56 21.95 2.25 12.68
C PRO A 56 23.32 2.55 12.04
N PHE A 57 23.45 2.38 10.72
CA PHE A 57 24.69 2.66 9.99
C PHE A 57 24.79 4.10 9.55
N THR A 58 23.69 4.70 9.10
CA THR A 58 23.69 6.09 8.61
C THR A 58 23.89 7.09 9.73
N ASP A 59 23.45 6.79 10.95
CA ASP A 59 23.69 7.63 12.13
C ASP A 59 25.18 7.71 12.53
N GLN A 60 25.95 6.67 12.21
CA GLN A 60 27.41 6.62 12.42
C GLN A 60 28.22 7.22 11.26
N SER A 61 27.58 7.46 10.11
CA SER A 61 28.25 8.02 8.95
C SER A 61 28.42 9.54 9.04
N ASP A 62 29.28 10.08 8.20
CA ASP A 62 29.43 11.53 8.01
C ASP A 62 28.40 12.14 7.05
N PHE A 63 27.42 11.36 6.60
CA PHE A 63 26.35 11.81 5.72
C PHE A 63 25.21 12.45 6.51
N ASN A 64 25.35 13.74 6.83
CA ASN A 64 24.44 14.46 7.73
C ASN A 64 22.98 14.51 7.27
N VAL A 65 22.69 14.33 5.98
CA VAL A 65 21.32 14.36 5.45
C VAL A 65 20.42 13.31 6.12
N PHE A 66 20.99 12.15 6.48
CA PHE A 66 20.22 11.05 7.09
C PHE A 66 20.11 11.11 8.63
N LYS A 67 20.83 12.05 9.27
CA LYS A 67 20.80 12.14 10.75
C LYS A 67 19.50 12.70 11.30
N SER A 68 18.83 13.57 10.54
CA SER A 68 17.63 14.29 10.97
C SER A 68 16.31 13.71 10.48
N VAL A 69 16.35 12.57 9.76
CA VAL A 69 15.16 11.95 9.20
C VAL A 69 14.61 10.86 10.13
N GLU A 70 13.33 10.57 10.00
CA GLU A 70 12.64 9.60 10.84
C GLU A 70 13.20 8.18 10.66
N ILE A 71 13.29 7.72 9.42
CA ILE A 71 13.85 6.40 9.08
C ILE A 71 14.79 6.49 7.87
N VAL A 72 15.69 5.51 7.77
CA VAL A 72 16.50 5.29 6.58
C VAL A 72 16.40 3.83 6.19
N LYS A 73 15.94 3.56 4.98
CA LYS A 73 15.85 2.20 4.43
C LYS A 73 16.71 2.06 3.16
N GLY A 74 17.16 0.85 2.93
CA GLY A 74 17.91 0.47 1.74
C GLY A 74 17.26 -0.67 0.97
N LEU A 75 17.49 -0.68 -0.33
CA LEU A 75 17.10 -1.73 -1.26
C LEU A 75 18.35 -2.26 -1.96
N VAL A 76 18.79 -3.46 -1.59
CA VAL A 76 19.91 -4.12 -2.26
C VAL A 76 19.43 -4.77 -3.54
N VAL A 77 20.12 -4.51 -4.64
CA VAL A 77 19.86 -5.11 -5.95
C VAL A 77 21.08 -5.94 -6.38
N PRO A 78 20.97 -7.27 -6.33
CA PRO A 78 22.04 -8.16 -6.77
C PRO A 78 22.41 -7.92 -8.24
N GLY A 79 23.70 -7.82 -8.51
CA GLY A 79 24.24 -7.54 -9.86
C GLY A 79 23.91 -6.13 -10.39
N GLY A 80 23.36 -5.24 -9.57
CA GLY A 80 22.92 -3.91 -9.97
C GLY A 80 24.06 -2.88 -10.16
N ALA A 81 25.32 -3.25 -9.88
CA ALA A 81 26.47 -2.40 -10.21
C ALA A 81 26.57 -2.11 -11.72
N LYS A 82 25.94 -2.92 -12.57
CA LYS A 82 25.82 -2.73 -14.02
C LYS A 82 25.05 -1.46 -14.41
N TYR A 83 24.19 -0.92 -13.51
CA TYR A 83 23.41 0.27 -13.82
C TYR A 83 24.30 1.47 -14.11
N SER A 84 24.06 2.08 -15.26
CA SER A 84 24.72 3.31 -15.69
C SER A 84 24.26 4.50 -14.85
N ARG A 85 24.99 5.60 -14.93
CA ARG A 85 24.58 6.86 -14.31
C ARG A 85 23.18 7.28 -14.73
N LYS A 86 22.85 7.13 -16.01
CA LYS A 86 21.53 7.45 -16.54
C LYS A 86 20.43 6.60 -15.87
N ASN A 87 20.63 5.30 -15.72
CA ASN A 87 19.65 4.46 -15.04
C ASN A 87 19.40 4.93 -13.59
N ILE A 88 20.47 5.31 -12.87
CA ILE A 88 20.38 5.81 -11.50
C ILE A 88 19.64 7.17 -11.45
N ASP A 89 19.90 8.03 -12.42
CA ASP A 89 19.20 9.32 -12.53
C ASP A 89 17.70 9.09 -12.88
N ASP A 90 17.38 8.16 -13.77
CA ASP A 90 15.99 7.74 -14.08
C ASP A 90 15.27 7.17 -12.84
N PHE A 91 15.93 6.33 -12.04
CA PHE A 91 15.38 5.84 -10.77
C PHE A 91 15.19 6.96 -9.74
N THR A 92 16.11 7.93 -9.71
CA THR A 92 15.99 9.10 -8.85
C THR A 92 14.77 9.94 -9.22
N ASP A 93 14.52 10.15 -10.49
CA ASP A 93 13.32 10.87 -10.95
C ASP A 93 12.03 10.05 -10.75
N PHE A 94 12.14 8.73 -10.81
CA PHE A 94 11.03 7.84 -10.50
C PHE A 94 10.57 7.98 -9.04
N VAL A 95 11.49 7.89 -8.07
CA VAL A 95 11.14 7.97 -6.65
C VAL A 95 10.63 9.36 -6.22
N LYS A 96 11.00 10.42 -6.93
CA LYS A 96 10.45 11.77 -6.71
C LYS A 96 8.94 11.85 -6.92
N LYS A 97 8.37 10.99 -7.80
CA LYS A 97 6.92 10.87 -8.00
C LYS A 97 6.19 10.43 -6.72
N TYR A 98 6.92 9.79 -5.82
CA TYR A 98 6.47 9.34 -4.49
C TYR A 98 6.92 10.29 -3.37
N LYS A 99 7.21 11.55 -3.70
CA LYS A 99 7.62 12.62 -2.79
C LYS A 99 9.01 12.47 -2.16
N ALA A 100 9.79 11.45 -2.51
CA ALA A 100 11.16 11.32 -2.01
C ALA A 100 12.02 12.46 -2.53
N LYS A 101 12.83 13.08 -1.66
CA LYS A 101 13.70 14.22 -1.99
C LYS A 101 14.88 13.83 -2.87
N GLY A 102 15.28 12.56 -2.84
CA GLY A 102 16.38 12.02 -3.63
C GLY A 102 16.56 10.53 -3.42
N LEU A 103 17.50 9.94 -4.16
CA LEU A 103 17.89 8.56 -4.08
C LEU A 103 19.40 8.47 -3.92
N ALA A 104 19.88 8.11 -2.73
CA ALA A 104 21.27 7.81 -2.51
C ALA A 104 21.57 6.38 -2.95
N TRP A 105 22.83 6.10 -3.27
CA TRP A 105 23.25 4.78 -3.71
C TRP A 105 24.72 4.51 -3.43
N MET A 106 25.10 3.26 -3.34
CA MET A 106 26.49 2.77 -3.29
C MET A 106 26.57 1.43 -3.99
N LYS A 107 27.71 1.14 -4.61
CA LYS A 107 28.01 -0.16 -5.25
C LYS A 107 29.07 -0.90 -4.45
N VAL A 108 29.09 -2.23 -4.55
CA VAL A 108 30.20 -3.04 -4.02
C VAL A 108 31.13 -3.42 -5.16
N GLU A 109 32.36 -2.94 -5.10
CA GLU A 109 33.44 -3.27 -6.03
C GLU A 109 34.67 -3.69 -5.21
N GLU A 110 35.28 -4.81 -5.55
CA GLU A 110 36.47 -5.37 -4.84
C GLU A 110 36.30 -5.47 -3.30
N GLY A 111 35.06 -5.70 -2.83
CA GLY A 111 34.75 -5.82 -1.41
C GLY A 111 34.64 -4.52 -0.64
N GLN A 112 34.60 -3.39 -1.33
CA GLN A 112 34.42 -2.04 -0.76
C GLN A 112 33.23 -1.33 -1.38
N LEU A 113 32.64 -0.36 -0.63
CA LEU A 113 31.59 0.49 -1.15
C LEU A 113 32.19 1.62 -1.99
N THR A 114 31.68 1.76 -3.21
CA THR A 114 32.13 2.76 -4.17
C THR A 114 30.97 3.62 -4.68
N GLY A 115 31.27 4.81 -5.16
CA GLY A 115 30.32 5.72 -5.77
C GLY A 115 29.32 6.33 -4.79
N GLY A 116 28.42 7.17 -5.31
CA GLY A 116 27.35 7.81 -4.55
C GLY A 116 27.79 8.49 -3.26
N ILE A 117 27.29 7.96 -2.14
CA ILE A 117 27.58 8.48 -0.79
C ILE A 117 28.64 7.66 -0.04
N SER A 118 29.33 6.71 -0.67
CA SER A 118 30.28 5.80 -0.02
C SER A 118 31.40 6.52 0.73
N LYS A 119 31.87 7.68 0.25
CA LYS A 119 32.92 8.48 0.88
C LYS A 119 32.59 8.98 2.29
N PHE A 120 31.34 8.95 2.69
CA PHE A 120 30.87 9.36 4.02
C PHE A 120 30.84 8.20 5.02
N PHE A 121 31.20 6.99 4.58
CA PHE A 121 31.26 5.77 5.41
C PHE A 121 32.71 5.37 5.56
N GLY A 122 33.22 5.36 6.79
CA GLY A 122 34.57 4.86 7.09
C GLY A 122 34.70 3.36 6.77
N GLU A 123 35.91 2.88 6.57
CA GLU A 123 36.17 1.49 6.11
C GLU A 123 35.51 0.42 6.98
N GLU A 124 35.55 0.56 8.31
CA GLU A 124 34.93 -0.42 9.22
C GLU A 124 33.39 -0.40 9.09
N LEU A 125 32.80 0.80 8.99
CA LEU A 125 31.37 0.96 8.80
C LEU A 125 30.90 0.41 7.45
N GLN A 126 31.72 0.53 6.40
CA GLN A 126 31.44 -0.10 5.09
C GLN A 126 31.41 -1.63 5.19
N LYS A 127 32.38 -2.24 5.90
CA LYS A 127 32.44 -3.68 6.09
C LYS A 127 31.22 -4.19 6.87
N GLU A 128 30.85 -3.48 7.95
CA GLU A 128 29.67 -3.81 8.74
C GLU A 128 28.38 -3.71 7.91
N LEU A 129 28.24 -2.66 7.10
CA LEU A 129 27.09 -2.46 6.24
C LEU A 129 26.99 -3.58 5.20
N ILE A 130 28.07 -3.91 4.50
CA ILE A 130 28.12 -5.00 3.53
C ILE A 130 27.73 -6.34 4.20
N ALA A 131 28.31 -6.65 5.34
CA ALA A 131 28.02 -7.88 6.07
C ALA A 131 26.57 -7.98 6.53
N ASN A 132 26.01 -6.88 7.06
CA ASN A 132 24.64 -6.84 7.55
C ASN A 132 23.60 -6.93 6.43
N THR A 133 23.85 -6.25 5.32
CA THR A 133 22.95 -6.23 4.17
C THR A 133 23.09 -7.43 3.24
N GLY A 134 24.13 -8.24 3.43
CA GLY A 134 24.43 -9.41 2.60
C GLY A 134 24.85 -9.06 1.16
N MET A 135 25.31 -7.84 0.91
CA MET A 135 25.78 -7.42 -0.40
C MET A 135 27.05 -8.15 -0.82
N ASN A 136 27.16 -8.42 -2.10
CA ASN A 136 28.31 -9.06 -2.73
C ASN A 136 28.93 -8.12 -3.79
N GLY A 137 30.12 -8.47 -4.26
CA GLY A 137 30.75 -7.76 -5.38
C GLY A 137 29.83 -7.72 -6.61
N GLY A 138 29.60 -6.53 -7.16
CA GLY A 138 28.69 -6.33 -8.28
C GLY A 138 27.28 -5.91 -7.89
N ASP A 139 26.95 -5.81 -6.60
CA ASP A 139 25.65 -5.32 -6.13
C ASP A 139 25.60 -3.81 -6.02
N ILE A 140 24.39 -3.26 -6.02
CA ILE A 140 24.11 -1.86 -5.68
C ILE A 140 23.08 -1.81 -4.56
N ILE A 141 23.20 -0.84 -3.68
CA ILE A 141 22.16 -0.48 -2.71
C ILE A 141 21.63 0.90 -3.02
N PHE A 142 20.31 1.01 -3.11
CA PHE A 142 19.57 2.27 -3.18
C PHE A 142 19.04 2.63 -1.81
N ILE A 143 19.14 3.91 -1.41
CA ILE A 143 18.86 4.34 -0.05
C ILE A 143 17.98 5.58 -0.08
N ILE A 144 16.89 5.56 0.70
CA ILE A 144 16.07 6.74 0.97
C ILE A 144 15.97 6.93 2.47
N GLY A 145 16.09 8.19 2.90
CA GLY A 145 15.83 8.63 4.27
C GLY A 145 14.90 9.84 4.24
N ASP A 146 13.74 9.72 4.87
CA ASP A 146 12.71 10.75 4.98
C ASP A 146 11.70 10.36 6.09
N GLU A 147 10.49 10.92 6.05
CA GLU A 147 9.33 10.43 6.80
C GLU A 147 9.05 8.96 6.45
N LYS A 148 8.55 8.20 7.42
CA LYS A 148 8.35 6.74 7.29
C LYS A 148 7.54 6.37 6.06
N GLU A 149 6.41 7.03 5.85
CA GLU A 149 5.51 6.71 4.73
C GLU A 149 6.17 6.99 3.37
N ILE A 150 6.85 8.13 3.23
CA ILE A 150 7.56 8.51 2.01
C ILE A 150 8.66 7.51 1.70
N THR A 151 9.49 7.19 2.70
CA THR A 151 10.62 6.27 2.55
C THR A 151 10.18 4.88 2.10
N LEU A 152 9.18 4.32 2.79
CA LEU A 152 8.69 2.97 2.48
C LEU A 152 8.00 2.92 1.12
N THR A 153 7.08 3.84 0.84
CA THR A 153 6.33 3.86 -0.43
C THR A 153 7.23 4.09 -1.65
N ALA A 154 8.20 4.99 -1.54
CA ALA A 154 9.12 5.29 -2.64
C ALA A 154 10.05 4.10 -2.95
N LEU A 155 10.63 3.47 -1.91
CA LEU A 155 11.46 2.27 -2.10
C LEU A 155 10.63 1.06 -2.52
N GLY A 156 9.41 0.89 -2.01
CA GLY A 156 8.49 -0.16 -2.43
C GLY A 156 8.13 -0.06 -3.90
N ALA A 157 7.86 1.15 -4.38
CA ALA A 157 7.62 1.40 -5.81
C ALA A 157 8.87 1.12 -6.66
N LEU A 158 10.05 1.57 -6.19
CA LEU A 158 11.33 1.29 -6.86
C LEU A 158 11.63 -0.21 -6.91
N ARG A 159 11.33 -0.94 -5.83
CA ARG A 159 11.45 -2.40 -5.76
C ARG A 159 10.67 -3.09 -6.88
N VAL A 160 9.40 -2.68 -7.06
CA VAL A 160 8.54 -3.24 -8.12
C VAL A 160 9.04 -2.87 -9.50
N GLU A 161 9.49 -1.64 -9.70
CA GLU A 161 10.05 -1.17 -10.98
C GLU A 161 11.31 -1.94 -11.37
N ILE A 162 12.24 -2.12 -10.42
CA ILE A 162 13.45 -2.93 -10.63
C ILE A 162 13.09 -4.40 -10.85
N GLY A 163 12.13 -4.94 -10.09
CA GLY A 163 11.66 -6.31 -10.28
C GLY A 163 11.14 -6.59 -11.69
N LYS A 164 10.42 -5.63 -12.27
CA LYS A 164 9.98 -5.69 -13.68
C LYS A 164 11.16 -5.57 -14.65
N LEU A 165 12.04 -4.60 -14.44
CA LEU A 165 13.19 -4.35 -15.30
C LEU A 165 14.12 -5.56 -15.38
N GLU A 166 14.31 -6.26 -14.26
CA GLU A 166 15.15 -7.46 -14.17
C GLU A 166 14.39 -8.77 -14.47
N GLY A 167 13.11 -8.71 -14.84
CA GLY A 167 12.29 -9.89 -15.13
C GLY A 167 12.01 -10.79 -13.92
N LEU A 168 12.20 -10.27 -12.68
CA LEU A 168 12.03 -11.07 -11.46
C LEU A 168 10.55 -11.43 -11.20
N SER A 169 9.62 -10.66 -11.76
CA SER A 169 8.19 -10.92 -11.67
C SER A 169 7.65 -11.87 -12.75
N ASP A 170 8.47 -12.28 -13.73
CA ASP A 170 8.04 -13.09 -14.87
C ASP A 170 8.13 -14.61 -14.58
N THR A 171 7.75 -15.00 -13.38
CA THR A 171 7.86 -16.38 -12.90
C THR A 171 6.72 -17.30 -13.39
N GLY A 172 5.62 -16.73 -13.87
CA GLY A 172 4.39 -17.49 -14.14
C GLY A 172 3.65 -17.97 -12.90
N GLU A 173 4.16 -17.65 -11.70
CA GLU A 173 3.58 -18.07 -10.43
C GLU A 173 2.56 -17.07 -9.89
N PHE A 174 1.59 -17.59 -9.13
CA PHE A 174 0.64 -16.79 -8.36
C PHE A 174 0.93 -16.95 -6.87
N LYS A 175 1.29 -15.86 -6.22
CA LYS A 175 1.67 -15.81 -4.81
C LYS A 175 0.65 -15.00 -4.00
N PRO A 176 -0.42 -15.65 -3.53
CA PRO A 176 -1.39 -14.98 -2.66
C PRO A 176 -0.80 -14.74 -1.27
N VAL A 177 -1.15 -13.62 -0.66
CA VAL A 177 -0.81 -13.27 0.72
C VAL A 177 -1.93 -12.44 1.35
N TRP A 178 -2.27 -12.73 2.61
CA TRP A 178 -3.14 -11.89 3.40
C TRP A 178 -2.33 -10.77 4.05
N VAL A 179 -2.85 -9.55 3.97
CA VAL A 179 -2.37 -8.42 4.77
C VAL A 179 -3.44 -8.10 5.80
N THR A 180 -3.04 -7.99 7.06
CA THR A 180 -3.93 -7.82 8.22
C THR A 180 -3.43 -6.72 9.15
N ASP A 181 -4.19 -6.40 10.16
CA ASP A 181 -3.77 -5.46 11.22
C ASP A 181 -3.39 -4.08 10.67
N PHE A 182 -4.19 -3.58 9.74
CA PHE A 182 -4.01 -2.22 9.21
C PHE A 182 -4.15 -1.17 10.32
N PRO A 183 -3.45 -0.02 10.24
CA PRO A 183 -3.80 1.13 11.06
C PRO A 183 -5.30 1.44 10.93
N MET A 184 -5.94 1.72 12.05
CA MET A 184 -7.37 2.03 12.04
C MET A 184 -7.63 3.44 11.53
N PHE A 185 -6.78 4.35 11.93
CA PHE A 185 -6.82 5.77 11.59
C PHE A 185 -5.49 6.23 11.02
N GLU A 186 -5.54 7.28 10.22
CA GLU A 186 -4.39 8.11 9.88
C GLU A 186 -4.72 9.57 10.22
N TYR A 187 -3.69 10.33 10.54
CA TYR A 187 -3.86 11.74 10.85
C TYR A 187 -3.72 12.55 9.57
N ASP A 188 -4.75 13.32 9.24
CA ASP A 188 -4.74 14.25 8.10
C ASP A 188 -4.36 15.65 8.57
N ASP A 189 -3.11 16.05 8.34
CA ASP A 189 -2.60 17.37 8.68
C ASP A 189 -3.40 18.50 8.01
N SER A 190 -3.96 18.27 6.83
CA SER A 190 -4.71 19.29 6.10
C SER A 190 -6.06 19.63 6.75
N SER A 191 -6.71 18.66 7.34
CA SER A 191 -7.98 18.80 8.06
C SER A 191 -7.82 18.80 9.58
N ASN A 192 -6.56 18.59 10.07
CA ASN A 192 -6.19 18.53 11.50
C ASN A 192 -7.07 17.57 12.31
N ARG A 193 -7.29 16.36 11.78
CA ARG A 193 -8.13 15.32 12.39
C ARG A 193 -7.73 13.93 11.96
N PHE A 194 -8.19 12.94 12.70
CA PHE A 194 -8.13 11.55 12.26
C PHE A 194 -9.12 11.29 11.12
N VAL A 195 -8.70 10.48 10.15
CA VAL A 195 -9.53 9.90 9.10
C VAL A 195 -9.42 8.38 9.17
N ALA A 196 -10.49 7.67 8.79
CA ALA A 196 -10.46 6.22 8.76
C ALA A 196 -9.62 5.75 7.57
N ARG A 197 -8.67 4.86 7.79
CA ARG A 197 -7.83 4.34 6.70
C ARG A 197 -8.64 3.52 5.69
N HIS A 198 -9.62 2.75 6.14
CA HIS A 198 -10.54 2.02 5.27
C HIS A 198 -11.92 2.66 5.28
N HIS A 199 -12.70 2.37 6.32
CA HIS A 199 -14.02 2.97 6.50
C HIS A 199 -14.43 2.91 7.99
N PRO A 200 -15.37 3.76 8.43
CA PRO A 200 -15.71 3.93 9.85
C PRO A 200 -16.43 2.73 10.49
N PHE A 201 -16.81 1.72 9.72
CA PHE A 201 -17.56 0.56 10.22
C PHE A 201 -16.67 -0.64 10.53
N THR A 202 -15.37 -0.55 10.30
CA THR A 202 -14.39 -1.59 10.65
C THR A 202 -14.23 -1.66 12.16
N ALA A 203 -14.25 -2.86 12.72
CA ALA A 203 -13.99 -3.05 14.15
C ALA A 203 -12.50 -2.81 14.46
N PRO A 204 -12.19 -2.19 15.62
CA PRO A 204 -10.82 -2.17 16.12
C PRO A 204 -10.37 -3.56 16.55
N SER A 205 -9.07 -3.79 16.59
CA SER A 205 -8.48 -5.01 17.16
C SER A 205 -8.63 -5.06 18.69
N SER A 206 -8.67 -3.91 19.35
CA SER A 206 -8.94 -3.81 20.78
C SER A 206 -10.42 -4.05 21.11
N SER A 207 -10.65 -4.70 22.24
CA SER A 207 -11.98 -4.89 22.84
C SER A 207 -12.31 -3.85 23.92
N ASP A 208 -11.35 -2.99 24.31
CA ASP A 208 -11.53 -1.92 25.29
C ASP A 208 -11.76 -0.58 24.58
N ILE A 209 -12.89 0.04 24.86
CA ILE A 209 -13.24 1.35 24.29
C ILE A 209 -12.27 2.47 24.72
N LYS A 210 -11.61 2.31 25.87
CA LYS A 210 -10.65 3.28 26.37
C LYS A 210 -9.43 3.44 25.45
N ASP A 211 -9.06 2.39 24.73
CA ASP A 211 -7.95 2.47 23.79
C ASP A 211 -8.23 3.46 22.66
N LEU A 212 -9.51 3.61 22.26
CA LEU A 212 -9.95 4.62 21.32
C LEU A 212 -9.79 6.07 21.85
N GLU A 213 -9.74 6.24 23.16
CA GLU A 213 -9.63 7.55 23.80
C GLU A 213 -8.18 7.95 24.08
N THR A 214 -7.35 6.97 24.42
CA THR A 214 -5.98 7.22 24.90
C THR A 214 -4.97 7.39 23.77
N ASP A 215 -5.02 6.53 22.75
CA ASP A 215 -4.09 6.56 21.62
C ASP A 215 -4.74 6.01 20.33
N PRO A 216 -5.64 6.77 19.72
CA PRO A 216 -6.30 6.34 18.49
C PRO A 216 -5.32 6.13 17.31
N GLY A 217 -4.18 6.82 17.30
CA GLY A 217 -3.18 6.71 16.25
C GLY A 217 -2.45 5.36 16.19
N SER A 218 -2.31 4.67 17.32
CA SER A 218 -1.65 3.35 17.39
C SER A 218 -2.61 2.18 17.11
N LEU A 219 -3.92 2.44 17.07
CA LEU A 219 -4.91 1.37 16.95
C LEU A 219 -4.83 0.65 15.61
N LYS A 220 -4.92 -0.67 15.69
CA LYS A 220 -5.06 -1.54 14.52
C LYS A 220 -6.53 -1.88 14.30
N SER A 221 -6.88 -2.03 13.03
CA SER A 221 -8.21 -2.45 12.62
C SER A 221 -8.28 -3.97 12.39
N ARG A 222 -9.47 -4.51 12.39
CA ARG A 222 -9.76 -5.88 11.94
C ARG A 222 -10.09 -5.92 10.45
N GLY A 223 -9.44 -5.03 9.68
CA GLY A 223 -9.40 -5.09 8.23
C GLY A 223 -8.44 -6.17 7.75
N TYR A 224 -8.69 -6.68 6.56
CA TYR A 224 -7.84 -7.66 5.89
C TYR A 224 -8.00 -7.56 4.38
N ASP A 225 -6.88 -7.64 3.68
CA ASP A 225 -6.84 -7.67 2.23
C ASP A 225 -6.17 -8.96 1.76
N LEU A 226 -6.71 -9.55 0.70
CA LEU A 226 -6.07 -10.61 -0.05
C LEU A 226 -5.36 -9.99 -1.23
N THR A 227 -4.04 -10.09 -1.23
CA THR A 227 -3.20 -9.59 -2.31
C THR A 227 -2.59 -10.75 -3.10
N MET A 228 -2.31 -10.53 -4.36
CA MET A 228 -1.66 -11.51 -5.22
C MET A 228 -0.82 -10.79 -6.28
N ASN A 229 0.47 -11.13 -6.35
CA ASN A 229 1.38 -10.59 -7.36
C ASN A 229 1.42 -9.05 -7.41
N GLY A 230 1.31 -8.38 -6.27
CA GLY A 230 1.32 -6.92 -6.18
C GLY A 230 -0.04 -6.25 -6.37
N TYR A 231 -1.12 -7.01 -6.48
CA TYR A 231 -2.49 -6.50 -6.62
C TYR A 231 -3.36 -6.94 -5.43
N GLU A 232 -4.11 -6.02 -4.86
CA GLU A 232 -5.22 -6.34 -3.96
C GLU A 232 -6.36 -6.92 -4.80
N ILE A 233 -6.64 -8.21 -4.63
CA ILE A 233 -7.71 -8.92 -5.37
C ILE A 233 -9.00 -9.02 -4.58
N ALA A 234 -8.94 -8.89 -3.26
CA ALA A 234 -10.12 -8.82 -2.39
C ALA A 234 -9.78 -8.08 -1.11
N GLY A 235 -10.75 -7.37 -0.55
CA GLY A 235 -10.62 -6.67 0.72
C GLY A 235 -11.88 -6.78 1.57
N GLY A 236 -11.70 -6.72 2.88
CA GLY A 236 -12.81 -6.86 3.82
C GLY A 236 -12.46 -6.51 5.26
N SER A 237 -13.43 -6.68 6.13
CA SER A 237 -13.20 -6.47 7.56
C SER A 237 -14.21 -7.20 8.43
N ILE A 238 -13.85 -7.40 9.69
CA ILE A 238 -14.81 -7.61 10.76
C ILE A 238 -15.41 -6.25 11.11
N ARG A 239 -16.72 -6.19 11.20
CA ARG A 239 -17.50 -4.97 11.40
C ARG A 239 -17.70 -4.66 12.88
N ASN A 240 -17.84 -3.37 13.18
CA ASN A 240 -18.40 -2.97 14.47
C ASN A 240 -19.83 -3.51 14.59
N HIS A 241 -20.13 -4.09 15.75
CA HIS A 241 -21.46 -4.58 16.09
C HIS A 241 -21.95 -4.01 17.43
N LYS A 242 -21.11 -3.23 18.11
CA LYS A 242 -21.42 -2.57 19.38
C LYS A 242 -21.69 -1.10 19.14
N PRO A 243 -22.87 -0.57 19.54
CA PRO A 243 -23.25 0.82 19.31
C PRO A 243 -22.25 1.83 19.90
N GLU A 244 -21.74 1.55 21.11
CA GLU A 244 -20.81 2.44 21.82
C GLU A 244 -19.47 2.60 21.08
N PHE A 245 -18.94 1.53 20.50
CA PHE A 245 -17.72 1.60 19.70
C PHE A 245 -17.95 2.41 18.42
N GLN A 246 -19.09 2.19 17.76
CA GLN A 246 -19.39 2.92 16.53
C GLN A 246 -19.58 4.42 16.78
N ALA A 247 -20.25 4.79 17.87
CA ALA A 247 -20.43 6.19 18.26
C ALA A 247 -19.07 6.87 18.52
N LYS A 248 -18.18 6.17 19.26
CA LYS A 248 -16.83 6.71 19.57
C LYS A 248 -15.97 6.88 18.32
N ILE A 249 -16.05 5.95 17.37
CA ILE A 249 -15.34 6.08 16.09
C ILE A 249 -15.85 7.27 15.30
N PHE A 250 -17.16 7.51 15.24
CA PHE A 250 -17.70 8.69 14.59
C PHE A 250 -17.22 9.99 15.24
N GLU A 251 -17.21 10.05 16.58
CA GLU A 251 -16.66 11.19 17.33
C GLU A 251 -15.21 11.49 16.95
N LEU A 252 -14.34 10.45 16.92
CA LEU A 252 -12.91 10.56 16.54
C LEU A 252 -12.74 11.06 15.09
N LEU A 253 -13.66 10.72 14.21
CA LEU A 253 -13.69 11.19 12.82
C LEU A 253 -14.31 12.59 12.67
N GLY A 254 -14.71 13.23 13.77
CA GLY A 254 -15.28 14.57 13.78
C GLY A 254 -16.74 14.63 13.36
N MET A 255 -17.48 13.50 13.41
CA MET A 255 -18.91 13.44 13.18
C MET A 255 -19.67 13.48 14.51
N ASP A 256 -20.51 14.48 14.70
CA ASP A 256 -21.42 14.50 15.83
C ASP A 256 -22.63 13.55 15.64
N GLU A 257 -23.42 13.38 16.68
CA GLU A 257 -24.58 12.48 16.66
C GLU A 257 -25.61 12.87 15.58
N THR A 258 -25.77 14.15 15.33
CA THR A 258 -26.71 14.68 14.33
C THR A 258 -26.26 14.31 12.93
N GLU A 259 -25.00 14.54 12.62
CA GLU A 259 -24.40 14.18 11.32
C GLU A 259 -24.36 12.65 11.13
N ALA A 260 -23.95 11.90 12.15
CA ALA A 260 -23.95 10.44 12.12
C ALA A 260 -25.35 9.87 11.87
N THR A 261 -26.39 10.43 12.51
CA THR A 261 -27.78 10.04 12.31
C THR A 261 -28.28 10.42 10.92
N ALA A 262 -27.94 11.60 10.42
CA ALA A 262 -28.37 12.03 9.09
C ALA A 262 -27.78 11.16 7.97
N ARG A 263 -26.53 10.72 8.11
CA ARG A 263 -25.83 9.94 7.10
C ARG A 263 -26.05 8.43 7.25
N PHE A 264 -26.05 7.92 8.49
CA PHE A 264 -25.99 6.50 8.81
C PHE A 264 -27.05 6.06 9.81
N GLY A 265 -28.14 6.85 9.99
CA GLY A 265 -29.16 6.62 11.01
C GLY A 265 -29.76 5.21 10.96
N PHE A 266 -30.01 4.67 9.77
CA PHE A 266 -30.50 3.30 9.60
C PHE A 266 -29.56 2.24 10.19
N LEU A 267 -28.23 2.43 10.03
CA LEU A 267 -27.22 1.51 10.57
C LEU A 267 -27.09 1.67 12.10
N VAL A 268 -26.99 2.92 12.57
CA VAL A 268 -26.89 3.22 14.00
C VAL A 268 -28.10 2.67 14.76
N GLU A 269 -29.30 2.81 14.19
CA GLU A 269 -30.52 2.26 14.77
C GLU A 269 -30.48 0.73 14.76
N ALA A 270 -30.07 0.09 13.66
CA ALA A 270 -29.97 -1.37 13.57
C ALA A 270 -29.03 -1.96 14.62
N LEU A 271 -27.92 -1.30 14.94
CA LEU A 271 -26.98 -1.76 15.97
C LEU A 271 -27.62 -1.88 17.35
N LYS A 272 -28.63 -1.06 17.67
CA LYS A 272 -29.33 -1.07 18.97
C LYS A 272 -30.17 -2.35 19.20
N TYR A 273 -30.52 -3.08 18.14
CA TYR A 273 -31.32 -4.31 18.23
C TYR A 273 -30.50 -5.59 18.46
N GLY A 274 -29.23 -5.47 18.85
CA GLY A 274 -28.39 -6.63 19.18
C GLY A 274 -27.74 -7.28 17.97
N THR A 275 -27.11 -6.49 17.14
CA THR A 275 -26.37 -6.95 15.97
C THR A 275 -25.29 -7.98 16.35
N PRO A 276 -25.27 -9.18 15.73
CA PRO A 276 -24.25 -10.18 16.02
C PRO A 276 -22.90 -9.76 15.44
N PRO A 277 -21.77 -10.32 15.93
CA PRO A 277 -20.49 -10.21 15.26
C PRO A 277 -20.59 -10.65 13.80
N HIS A 278 -20.17 -9.82 12.87
CA HIS A 278 -20.23 -10.07 11.44
C HIS A 278 -19.03 -9.47 10.71
N GLY A 279 -18.83 -9.92 9.51
CA GLY A 279 -17.79 -9.44 8.63
C GLY A 279 -18.02 -9.95 7.21
N GLY A 280 -17.21 -9.48 6.29
CA GLY A 280 -17.32 -9.87 4.89
C GLY A 280 -16.10 -9.49 4.10
N ILE A 281 -16.10 -9.87 2.83
CA ILE A 281 -15.04 -9.57 1.87
C ILE A 281 -15.66 -9.32 0.51
N ALA A 282 -15.06 -8.43 -0.26
CA ALA A 282 -15.43 -8.17 -1.65
C ALA A 282 -14.22 -8.44 -2.55
N PHE A 283 -14.44 -9.15 -3.65
CA PHE A 283 -13.43 -9.37 -4.68
C PHE A 283 -13.48 -8.25 -5.72
N GLY A 284 -12.32 -7.72 -6.07
CA GLY A 284 -12.14 -6.88 -7.25
C GLY A 284 -12.20 -7.75 -8.51
N PHE A 285 -13.42 -7.96 -9.05
CA PHE A 285 -13.66 -8.91 -10.13
C PHE A 285 -12.77 -8.65 -11.35
N ASP A 286 -12.62 -7.39 -11.76
CA ASP A 286 -11.78 -7.04 -12.90
C ASP A 286 -10.29 -7.34 -12.63
N ARG A 287 -9.80 -7.12 -11.41
CA ARG A 287 -8.42 -7.47 -11.04
C ARG A 287 -8.20 -8.98 -11.03
N LEU A 288 -9.19 -9.74 -10.54
CA LEU A 288 -9.13 -11.20 -10.57
C LEU A 288 -9.08 -11.71 -12.01
N VAL A 289 -9.96 -11.20 -12.89
CA VAL A 289 -9.99 -11.56 -14.30
C VAL A 289 -8.70 -11.14 -15.02
N MET A 290 -8.16 -9.99 -14.70
CA MET A 290 -6.85 -9.51 -15.20
C MET A 290 -5.72 -10.52 -14.93
N LEU A 291 -5.64 -11.01 -13.69
CA LEU A 291 -4.64 -12.01 -13.31
C LEU A 291 -4.87 -13.34 -14.03
N LEU A 292 -6.12 -13.81 -14.11
CA LEU A 292 -6.48 -15.05 -14.82
C LEU A 292 -6.23 -14.97 -16.32
N ALA A 293 -6.39 -13.79 -16.92
CA ALA A 293 -6.10 -13.54 -18.33
C ALA A 293 -4.60 -13.35 -18.63
N GLY A 294 -3.75 -13.31 -17.60
CA GLY A 294 -2.30 -13.13 -17.76
C GLY A 294 -1.90 -11.74 -18.27
N THR A 295 -2.75 -10.72 -18.08
CA THR A 295 -2.43 -9.33 -18.40
C THR A 295 -2.15 -8.51 -17.14
N ASN A 296 -1.40 -7.43 -17.27
CA ASN A 296 -1.13 -6.46 -16.21
C ASN A 296 -1.88 -5.13 -16.41
N ASN A 297 -2.77 -5.08 -17.39
CA ASN A 297 -3.58 -3.90 -17.70
C ASN A 297 -5.06 -4.21 -17.51
N ILE A 298 -5.67 -3.65 -16.50
CA ILE A 298 -7.09 -3.87 -16.16
C ILE A 298 -8.05 -3.47 -17.29
N ARG A 299 -7.64 -2.55 -18.18
CA ARG A 299 -8.46 -2.12 -19.33
C ARG A 299 -8.66 -3.23 -20.36
N ASP A 300 -7.79 -4.24 -20.38
CA ASP A 300 -7.88 -5.35 -21.33
C ASP A 300 -9.05 -6.29 -21.00
N VAL A 301 -9.56 -6.23 -19.76
CA VAL A 301 -10.65 -7.08 -19.27
C VAL A 301 -11.94 -6.33 -18.94
N ILE A 302 -11.96 -5.01 -19.14
CA ILE A 302 -13.16 -4.19 -18.99
C ILE A 302 -13.76 -3.93 -20.38
N ALA A 303 -15.05 -4.24 -20.56
CA ALA A 303 -15.72 -4.15 -21.86
C ALA A 303 -15.72 -2.73 -22.46
N PHE A 304 -15.87 -1.69 -21.63
CA PHE A 304 -15.89 -0.29 -22.06
C PHE A 304 -15.06 0.58 -21.13
N PRO A 305 -13.71 0.47 -21.20
CA PRO A 305 -12.84 1.19 -20.28
C PRO A 305 -12.87 2.70 -20.57
N LYS A 306 -12.93 3.48 -19.51
CA LYS A 306 -12.79 4.94 -19.58
C LYS A 306 -11.33 5.36 -19.76
N THR A 307 -11.13 6.53 -20.37
CA THR A 307 -9.81 7.18 -20.43
C THR A 307 -9.35 7.67 -19.07
N THR A 308 -8.09 8.12 -18.97
CA THR A 308 -7.56 8.75 -17.75
C THR A 308 -8.31 10.03 -17.35
N SER A 309 -8.92 10.71 -18.34
CA SER A 309 -9.81 11.87 -18.10
C SER A 309 -11.26 11.47 -17.80
N ALA A 310 -11.53 10.19 -17.51
CA ALA A 310 -12.85 9.63 -17.24
C ALA A 310 -13.85 9.74 -18.41
N THR A 311 -13.36 9.92 -19.65
CA THR A 311 -14.18 9.94 -20.85
C THR A 311 -14.45 8.51 -21.33
N SER A 312 -15.71 8.20 -21.58
CA SER A 312 -16.12 6.95 -22.25
C SER A 312 -15.96 7.10 -23.77
N LEU A 313 -15.17 6.21 -24.37
CA LEU A 313 -14.99 6.22 -25.84
C LEU A 313 -16.16 5.61 -26.59
N MET A 314 -17.07 4.91 -25.88
CA MET A 314 -18.21 4.22 -26.48
C MET A 314 -19.38 5.18 -26.71
N ASP A 315 -19.69 6.03 -25.74
CA ASP A 315 -20.87 6.89 -25.72
C ASP A 315 -20.53 8.37 -25.52
N GLU A 316 -19.23 8.70 -25.58
CA GLU A 316 -18.69 10.07 -25.45
C GLU A 316 -19.06 10.77 -24.11
N ALA A 317 -19.48 9.98 -23.08
CA ALA A 317 -19.76 10.54 -21.75
C ALA A 317 -18.45 10.95 -21.04
N PRO A 318 -18.48 12.00 -20.20
CA PRO A 318 -19.64 12.85 -19.86
C PRO A 318 -19.98 13.85 -20.98
N SER A 319 -21.28 14.05 -21.24
CA SER A 319 -21.80 15.04 -22.17
C SER A 319 -22.40 16.23 -21.46
N SER A 320 -22.69 17.31 -22.21
CA SER A 320 -23.37 18.49 -21.64
C SER A 320 -24.82 18.16 -21.27
N VAL A 321 -25.29 18.81 -20.21
CA VAL A 321 -26.68 18.72 -19.71
C VAL A 321 -27.44 19.95 -20.18
N SER A 322 -28.70 19.80 -20.57
CA SER A 322 -29.51 20.91 -20.98
C SER A 322 -29.95 21.77 -19.78
N ASP A 323 -30.23 23.05 -20.02
CA ASP A 323 -30.73 23.98 -18.97
C ASP A 323 -32.05 23.49 -18.38
N ASP A 324 -32.93 22.87 -19.16
CA ASP A 324 -34.21 22.32 -18.68
C ASP A 324 -33.98 21.19 -17.66
N GLN A 325 -33.02 20.28 -17.93
CA GLN A 325 -32.66 19.22 -16.98
C GLN A 325 -32.06 19.78 -15.68
N LEU A 326 -31.27 20.85 -15.76
CA LEU A 326 -30.76 21.53 -14.58
C LEU A 326 -31.89 22.22 -13.79
N ALA A 327 -32.83 22.84 -14.49
CA ALA A 327 -33.98 23.52 -13.87
C ALA A 327 -34.90 22.54 -13.13
N GLU A 328 -35.16 21.35 -13.67
CA GLU A 328 -35.93 20.28 -12.99
C GLU A 328 -35.36 19.92 -11.62
N LEU A 329 -34.01 19.95 -11.49
CA LEU A 329 -33.29 19.64 -10.25
C LEU A 329 -33.08 20.89 -9.34
N ASN A 330 -33.54 22.06 -9.74
CA ASN A 330 -33.26 23.35 -9.09
C ASN A 330 -31.76 23.64 -8.91
N ILE A 331 -30.92 23.26 -9.87
CA ILE A 331 -29.46 23.49 -9.88
C ILE A 331 -29.11 24.37 -11.08
N LYS A 332 -27.98 25.06 -10.98
CA LYS A 332 -27.41 25.78 -12.10
C LYS A 332 -25.87 25.72 -12.08
N ILE A 333 -25.25 25.80 -13.25
CA ILE A 333 -23.79 25.88 -13.38
C ILE A 333 -23.36 27.29 -12.91
N VAL A 334 -22.46 27.32 -11.91
CA VAL A 334 -21.79 28.55 -11.50
C VAL A 334 -20.35 28.49 -12.03
N ASN A 335 -20.08 29.26 -13.09
CA ASN A 335 -18.72 29.42 -13.56
C ASN A 335 -17.94 30.22 -12.52
N LYS A 336 -17.03 29.57 -11.79
CA LYS A 336 -16.00 30.30 -11.05
C LYS A 336 -15.08 30.90 -12.12
N ASN A 337 -15.13 32.20 -12.31
CA ASN A 337 -14.13 32.88 -13.11
C ASN A 337 -12.75 32.45 -12.60
N LYS A 338 -11.92 31.93 -13.51
CA LYS A 338 -10.53 31.56 -13.24
C LYS A 338 -9.72 32.74 -12.80
#